data_74ba2af8e1a6dde91c512c76d1ba59d9
#
_entry.id   74ba2af8e1a6dde91c512c76d1ba59d9
#
_cell.length_a   1.000
_cell.length_b   1.000
_cell.length_c   1.000
_cell.angle_alpha   90.00
_cell.angle_beta   90.00
_cell.angle_gamma   90.00
#
_symmetry.space_group_name_H-M   'P 1'
#
loop_
_entity.id
_entity.type
_entity.pdbx_description
1 polymer ?
#
loop_
_entity_poly.entity_id
_entity_poly.type
_entity_poly.pdbx_seq_one_letter_code
_entity_poly.pdbx_strand_id
1 'polypeptide(L)'
;MKILIYFLIIVLWSINMEAKVKLPPLLSDNMVLQQKSNVRIWGKATPNSTVVVTPSWANKEVKTHADEKGCWELQITTPAASFEEYTLTLTDGEQSVTLQHLLIGEVWLCAGQSNMVMPLNGFDYCPISDSNNVIADAPNHPGIRMVTIKPTVKLSPQEYAEGSWQQPTTENAPKFSAAAYHYALTLQRTLQIPIGVITCAWGGSRVEGWLPKEILQTYKDEDLTLIGSDKTPVCLLYTSD
;
A
#
# COMPACT_ATOMS: atom_id res chain seq x y z
N MET A 1 15.88 66.29 -20.41
CA MET A 1 16.12 65.50 -19.19
C MET A 1 15.02 64.48 -19.10
N LYS A 2 15.25 63.24 -19.61
CA LYS A 2 14.24 62.16 -19.60
C LYS A 2 14.51 61.28 -18.39
N ILE A 3 13.60 61.28 -17.43
CA ILE A 3 13.64 60.40 -16.26
C ILE A 3 13.09 59.04 -16.70
N LEU A 4 13.97 58.07 -16.75
CA LEU A 4 13.64 56.68 -17.06
C LEU A 4 13.18 56.03 -15.76
N ILE A 5 11.88 55.80 -15.62
CA ILE A 5 11.30 55.07 -14.50
C ILE A 5 11.42 53.60 -14.83
N TYR A 6 12.38 52.89 -14.20
CA TYR A 6 12.44 51.43 -14.20
C TYR A 6 11.35 50.90 -13.27
N PHE A 7 10.25 50.41 -13.85
CA PHE A 7 9.30 49.57 -13.15
C PHE A 7 9.96 48.20 -12.97
N LEU A 8 10.46 47.94 -11.77
CA LEU A 8 10.93 46.64 -11.37
C LEU A 8 9.68 45.79 -11.10
N ILE A 9 9.16 45.08 -12.09
CA ILE A 9 8.14 44.07 -11.91
C ILE A 9 8.81 42.88 -11.24
N ILE A 10 8.76 42.85 -9.91
CA ILE A 10 9.03 41.65 -9.15
C ILE A 10 7.83 40.73 -9.40
N VAL A 11 7.96 39.86 -10.39
CA VAL A 11 7.08 38.70 -10.55
C VAL A 11 7.41 37.78 -9.37
N LEU A 12 6.67 37.96 -8.29
CA LEU A 12 6.56 36.94 -7.27
C LEU A 12 5.93 35.73 -7.94
N TRP A 13 6.76 34.86 -8.45
CA TRP A 13 6.38 33.48 -8.68
C TRP A 13 6.06 32.90 -7.30
N SER A 14 4.81 33.05 -6.92
CA SER A 14 4.22 32.18 -5.90
C SER A 14 4.35 30.78 -6.47
N ILE A 15 5.42 30.09 -6.09
CA ILE A 15 5.46 28.63 -6.20
C ILE A 15 4.31 28.22 -5.28
N ASN A 16 3.13 27.99 -5.87
CA ASN A 16 2.09 27.22 -5.22
C ASN A 16 2.71 25.82 -5.01
N MET A 17 3.49 25.68 -3.96
CA MET A 17 3.77 24.39 -3.38
C MET A 17 2.39 23.94 -2.87
N GLU A 18 1.73 23.17 -3.72
CA GLU A 18 0.51 22.48 -3.34
C GLU A 18 0.91 21.49 -2.24
N ALA A 19 0.96 22.02 -1.02
CA ALA A 19 1.27 21.26 0.18
C ALA A 19 0.02 20.41 0.48
N LYS A 20 -0.12 19.34 -0.26
CA LYS A 20 -1.21 18.37 -0.11
C LYS A 20 -0.72 17.25 0.78
N VAL A 21 -1.52 16.88 1.78
CA VAL A 21 -1.29 15.62 2.49
C VAL A 21 -1.20 14.50 1.46
N LYS A 22 -0.02 13.94 1.28
CA LYS A 22 0.25 12.85 0.33
C LYS A 22 0.48 11.56 1.11
N LEU A 23 -0.30 10.56 0.78
CA LEU A 23 -0.21 9.23 1.38
C LEU A 23 0.47 8.26 0.41
N PRO A 24 1.17 7.23 0.93
CA PRO A 24 1.62 6.14 0.09
C PRO A 24 0.40 5.41 -0.52
N PRO A 25 0.53 4.83 -1.72
CA PRO A 25 -0.60 4.15 -2.38
C PRO A 25 -1.26 3.04 -1.58
N LEU A 26 -0.53 2.42 -0.64
CA LEU A 26 -1.08 1.42 0.29
C LEU A 26 -2.07 2.01 1.30
N LEU A 27 -1.95 3.31 1.62
CA LEU A 27 -2.91 4.01 2.45
C LEU A 27 -3.92 4.72 1.55
N SER A 28 -4.94 4.00 1.13
CA SER A 28 -5.94 4.46 0.17
C SER A 28 -7.33 3.93 0.51
N ASP A 29 -8.32 4.40 -0.23
CA ASP A 29 -9.68 3.88 -0.14
C ASP A 29 -9.71 2.36 -0.27
N ASN A 30 -10.71 1.74 0.33
CA ASN A 30 -10.95 0.30 0.37
C ASN A 30 -9.89 -0.52 1.13
N MET A 31 -8.91 0.08 1.79
CA MET A 31 -7.91 -0.70 2.55
C MET A 31 -8.54 -1.42 3.74
N VAL A 32 -7.91 -2.52 4.13
CA VAL A 32 -8.16 -3.18 5.40
C VAL A 32 -7.03 -2.86 6.37
N LEU A 33 -7.37 -2.47 7.58
CA LEU A 33 -6.44 -2.27 8.67
C LEU A 33 -6.46 -3.46 9.63
N GLN A 34 -5.28 -3.87 10.11
CA GLN A 34 -5.17 -4.95 11.09
C GLN A 34 -5.97 -4.63 12.35
N GLN A 35 -6.82 -5.56 12.79
CA GLN A 35 -7.62 -5.42 14.02
C GLN A 35 -6.78 -5.44 15.29
N LYS A 36 -7.30 -4.81 16.37
CA LYS A 36 -6.71 -4.85 17.74
C LYS A 36 -5.21 -4.56 17.74
N SER A 37 -4.79 -3.62 16.92
CA SER A 37 -3.38 -3.31 16.66
C SER A 37 -3.13 -1.80 16.72
N ASN A 38 -1.88 -1.42 16.87
CA ASN A 38 -1.42 -0.07 16.63
C ASN A 38 -0.89 0.00 15.20
N VAL A 39 -1.70 0.50 14.29
CA VAL A 39 -1.37 0.57 12.87
C VAL A 39 -0.59 1.83 12.58
N ARG A 40 0.54 1.69 11.90
CA ARG A 40 1.35 2.82 11.41
C ARG A 40 0.67 3.49 10.23
N ILE A 41 0.53 4.81 10.31
CA ILE A 41 0.07 5.69 9.23
C ILE A 41 1.17 6.72 8.98
N TRP A 42 1.52 6.93 7.71
CA TRP A 42 2.62 7.83 7.35
C TRP A 42 2.38 8.51 6.01
N GLY A 43 3.14 9.54 5.75
CA GLY A 43 3.05 10.27 4.49
C GLY A 43 3.86 11.54 4.47
N LYS A 44 3.45 12.44 3.57
CA LYS A 44 4.00 13.80 3.49
C LYS A 44 2.91 14.84 3.68
N ALA A 45 3.27 15.96 4.28
CA ALA A 45 2.42 17.11 4.53
C ALA A 45 3.25 18.39 4.37
N THR A 46 2.68 19.54 4.65
CA THR A 46 3.41 20.81 4.72
C THR A 46 4.55 20.68 5.75
N PRO A 47 5.81 21.03 5.38
CA PRO A 47 6.94 20.99 6.33
C PRO A 47 6.63 21.72 7.64
N ASN A 48 7.01 21.11 8.75
CA ASN A 48 6.81 21.63 10.12
C ASN A 48 5.34 21.85 10.52
N SER A 49 4.36 21.35 9.75
CA SER A 49 2.95 21.42 10.10
C SER A 49 2.57 20.36 11.15
N THR A 50 1.46 20.61 11.83
CA THR A 50 0.83 19.59 12.68
C THR A 50 -0.11 18.76 11.81
N VAL A 51 0.12 17.47 11.74
CA VAL A 51 -0.78 16.52 11.07
C VAL A 51 -1.74 15.93 12.08
N VAL A 52 -3.03 16.02 11.80
CA VAL A 52 -4.11 15.47 12.62
C VAL A 52 -4.78 14.34 11.86
N VAL A 53 -4.92 13.18 12.49
CA VAL A 53 -5.57 11.99 11.96
C VAL A 53 -6.78 11.66 12.81
N THR A 54 -7.95 11.61 12.17
CA THR A 54 -9.25 11.38 12.82
C THR A 54 -9.90 10.11 12.25
N PRO A 55 -9.81 8.97 12.96
CA PRO A 55 -10.50 7.76 12.58
C PRO A 55 -11.99 7.83 12.98
N SER A 56 -12.90 7.38 12.11
CA SER A 56 -14.34 7.39 12.40
C SER A 56 -14.77 6.36 13.45
N TRP A 57 -13.92 5.35 13.74
CA TRP A 57 -14.18 4.32 14.77
C TRP A 57 -13.79 4.77 16.18
N ALA A 58 -13.21 5.95 16.32
CA ALA A 58 -12.83 6.47 17.63
C ALA A 58 -13.13 7.98 17.68
N ASN A 59 -13.64 8.44 18.85
CA ASN A 59 -13.91 9.85 19.08
C ASN A 59 -12.64 10.63 19.52
N LYS A 60 -11.48 10.23 19.03
CA LYS A 60 -10.19 10.81 19.43
C LYS A 60 -9.29 11.03 18.23
N GLU A 61 -8.85 12.26 18.07
CA GLU A 61 -7.80 12.63 17.12
C GLU A 61 -6.42 12.18 17.63
N VAL A 62 -5.57 11.78 16.70
CA VAL A 62 -4.16 11.52 16.93
C VAL A 62 -3.34 12.55 16.15
N LYS A 63 -2.30 13.10 16.78
CA LYS A 63 -1.52 14.21 16.21
C LYS A 63 -0.03 13.85 16.16
N THR A 64 0.62 14.35 15.12
CA THR A 64 2.08 14.32 14.96
C THR A 64 2.56 15.59 14.27
N HIS A 65 3.87 15.76 14.11
CA HIS A 65 4.46 16.85 13.36
C HIS A 65 5.21 16.31 12.16
N ALA A 66 5.02 16.96 11.01
CA ALA A 66 5.85 16.75 9.83
C ALA A 66 7.24 17.37 10.06
N ASP A 67 8.28 16.69 9.61
CA ASP A 67 9.65 17.18 9.66
C ASP A 67 9.92 18.32 8.65
N GLU A 68 11.16 18.79 8.56
CA GLU A 68 11.59 19.82 7.60
C GLU A 68 11.43 19.40 6.13
N LYS A 69 11.32 18.08 5.86
CA LYS A 69 11.08 17.51 4.53
C LYS A 69 9.60 17.19 4.28
N GLY A 70 8.74 17.50 5.28
CA GLY A 70 7.32 17.21 5.26
C GLY A 70 6.98 15.75 5.57
N CYS A 71 7.94 14.89 5.96
CA CYS A 71 7.67 13.50 6.31
C CYS A 71 7.05 13.42 7.71
N TRP A 72 6.06 12.57 7.87
CA TRP A 72 5.40 12.34 9.15
C TRP A 72 4.96 10.89 9.29
N GLU A 73 4.85 10.44 10.51
CA GLU A 73 4.26 9.15 10.87
C GLU A 73 3.59 9.21 12.24
N LEU A 74 2.63 8.34 12.45
CA LEU A 74 1.99 8.11 13.75
C LEU A 74 1.39 6.70 13.79
N GLN A 75 0.92 6.31 14.96
CA GLN A 75 0.17 5.07 15.15
C GLN A 75 -1.27 5.36 15.57
N ILE A 76 -2.21 4.61 15.02
CA ILE A 76 -3.62 4.62 15.40
C ILE A 76 -4.03 3.24 15.90
N THR A 77 -4.79 3.21 16.99
CA THR A 77 -5.30 1.96 17.54
C THR A 77 -6.59 1.57 16.82
N THR A 78 -6.66 0.34 16.34
CA THR A 78 -7.84 -0.23 15.70
C THR A 78 -8.65 -1.08 16.68
N PRO A 79 -10.00 -1.08 16.59
CA PRO A 79 -10.86 -1.96 17.36
C PRO A 79 -10.82 -3.40 16.86
N ALA A 80 -11.73 -4.23 17.38
CA ALA A 80 -12.00 -5.55 16.84
C ALA A 80 -12.54 -5.47 15.42
N ALA A 81 -12.33 -6.53 14.63
CA ALA A 81 -12.78 -6.64 13.25
C ALA A 81 -14.31 -6.42 13.13
N SER A 82 -14.71 -5.75 12.06
CA SER A 82 -16.10 -5.46 11.72
C SER A 82 -16.26 -5.30 10.21
N PHE A 83 -17.44 -5.68 9.68
CA PHE A 83 -17.86 -5.35 8.31
C PHE A 83 -18.42 -3.93 8.18
N GLU A 84 -18.46 -3.17 9.26
CA GLU A 84 -18.76 -1.74 9.21
C GLU A 84 -17.67 -0.99 8.42
N GLU A 85 -18.10 -0.13 7.50
CA GLU A 85 -17.17 0.70 6.75
C GLU A 85 -16.82 1.96 7.53
N TYR A 86 -15.53 2.24 7.58
CA TYR A 86 -14.97 3.37 8.30
C TYR A 86 -14.34 4.37 7.35
N THR A 87 -14.06 5.55 7.88
CA THR A 87 -13.28 6.60 7.23
C THR A 87 -12.09 7.00 8.08
N LEU A 88 -11.05 7.53 7.42
CA LEU A 88 -9.88 8.11 8.06
C LEU A 88 -9.61 9.48 7.46
N THR A 89 -9.81 10.53 8.24
CA THR A 89 -9.56 11.90 7.79
C THR A 89 -8.21 12.37 8.30
N LEU A 90 -7.42 12.93 7.40
CA LEU A 90 -6.07 13.44 7.67
C LEU A 90 -6.02 14.91 7.23
N THR A 91 -5.48 15.79 8.08
CA THR A 91 -5.31 17.21 7.73
C THR A 91 -4.00 17.75 8.29
N ASP A 92 -3.39 18.68 7.59
CA ASP A 92 -2.24 19.46 8.06
C ASP A 92 -2.62 20.91 8.47
N GLY A 93 -3.92 21.16 8.57
CA GLY A 93 -4.48 22.47 8.90
C GLY A 93 -4.83 23.32 7.67
N GLU A 94 -4.19 23.09 6.54
CA GLU A 94 -4.48 23.78 5.28
C GLU A 94 -5.34 22.93 4.35
N GLN A 95 -5.05 21.63 4.32
CA GLN A 95 -5.73 20.67 3.45
C GLN A 95 -6.17 19.44 4.23
N SER A 96 -7.16 18.74 3.67
CA SER A 96 -7.69 17.50 4.23
C SER A 96 -7.88 16.44 3.15
N VAL A 97 -7.55 15.20 3.52
CA VAL A 97 -7.81 14.00 2.72
C VAL A 97 -8.62 13.05 3.57
N THR A 98 -9.68 12.49 3.02
CA THR A 98 -10.48 11.46 3.71
C THR A 98 -10.43 10.17 2.90
N LEU A 99 -9.90 9.13 3.51
CA LEU A 99 -9.95 7.77 2.99
C LEU A 99 -11.29 7.15 3.34
N GLN A 100 -11.90 6.45 2.37
CA GLN A 100 -13.25 5.93 2.47
C GLN A 100 -13.29 4.40 2.31
N HIS A 101 -14.41 3.80 2.74
CA HIS A 101 -14.66 2.36 2.61
C HIS A 101 -13.62 1.48 3.28
N LEU A 102 -13.05 1.95 4.41
CA LEU A 102 -12.05 1.22 5.16
C LEU A 102 -12.72 0.09 5.96
N LEU A 103 -12.06 -1.05 6.01
CA LEU A 103 -12.49 -2.16 6.87
C LEU A 103 -11.42 -2.44 7.94
N ILE A 104 -11.86 -3.03 9.04
CA ILE A 104 -10.97 -3.52 10.10
C ILE A 104 -11.10 -5.03 10.15
N GLY A 105 -9.98 -5.74 10.00
CA GLY A 105 -9.95 -7.19 9.89
C GLY A 105 -8.56 -7.77 10.04
N GLU A 106 -8.30 -8.89 9.40
CA GLU A 106 -6.97 -9.49 9.30
C GLU A 106 -6.29 -9.04 8.01
N VAL A 107 -5.01 -8.68 8.10
CA VAL A 107 -4.20 -8.28 6.94
C VAL A 107 -3.06 -9.25 6.72
N TRP A 108 -2.95 -9.79 5.51
CA TRP A 108 -1.98 -10.81 5.15
C TRP A 108 -1.10 -10.38 3.98
N LEU A 109 0.21 -10.55 4.13
CA LEU A 109 1.17 -10.40 3.03
C LEU A 109 1.35 -11.76 2.35
N CYS A 110 0.98 -11.83 1.08
CA CYS A 110 1.12 -13.00 0.22
C CYS A 110 2.27 -12.76 -0.77
N ALA A 111 3.45 -13.24 -0.43
CA ALA A 111 4.65 -13.08 -1.25
C ALA A 111 5.00 -14.38 -1.98
N GLY A 112 5.67 -14.26 -3.12
CA GLY A 112 6.14 -15.44 -3.88
C GLY A 112 6.50 -15.15 -5.32
N GLN A 113 6.55 -16.23 -6.10
CA GLN A 113 6.84 -16.16 -7.52
C GLN A 113 5.61 -16.55 -8.39
N SER A 114 5.80 -17.27 -9.50
CA SER A 114 4.78 -17.56 -10.52
C SER A 114 3.46 -18.11 -9.99
N ASN A 115 3.48 -19.03 -9.01
CA ASN A 115 2.23 -19.54 -8.41
C ASN A 115 1.43 -18.45 -7.67
N MET A 116 2.12 -17.49 -7.05
CA MET A 116 1.48 -16.35 -6.39
C MET A 116 1.09 -15.26 -7.39
N VAL A 117 1.77 -15.15 -8.54
CA VAL A 117 1.41 -14.22 -9.63
C VAL A 117 0.18 -14.68 -10.38
N MET A 118 -0.06 -16.00 -10.48
CA MET A 118 -1.15 -16.56 -11.28
C MET A 118 -2.49 -15.91 -10.92
N PRO A 119 -3.14 -15.22 -11.89
CA PRO A 119 -4.41 -14.54 -11.63
C PRO A 119 -5.59 -15.53 -11.64
N LEU A 120 -6.73 -15.14 -11.07
CA LEU A 120 -7.93 -15.98 -11.00
C LEU A 120 -8.43 -16.44 -12.38
N ASN A 121 -8.29 -15.63 -13.42
CA ASN A 121 -8.64 -16.04 -14.79
C ASN A 121 -7.59 -16.97 -15.43
N GLY A 122 -6.48 -17.27 -14.73
CA GLY A 122 -5.37 -18.04 -15.26
C GLY A 122 -4.49 -17.25 -16.24
N PHE A 123 -3.46 -17.93 -16.75
CA PHE A 123 -2.70 -17.46 -17.91
C PHE A 123 -3.28 -18.07 -19.18
N ASP A 124 -3.05 -17.45 -20.33
CA ASP A 124 -3.57 -17.91 -21.65
C ASP A 124 -3.24 -19.39 -21.94
N TYR A 125 -2.08 -19.85 -21.47
CA TYR A 125 -1.59 -21.23 -21.63
C TYR A 125 -1.87 -22.14 -20.43
N CYS A 126 -2.42 -21.60 -19.33
CA CYS A 126 -2.65 -22.32 -18.08
C CYS A 126 -3.91 -21.77 -17.40
N PRO A 127 -5.12 -22.14 -17.84
CA PRO A 127 -6.36 -21.72 -17.22
C PRO A 127 -6.53 -22.37 -15.85
N ILE A 128 -7.28 -21.68 -14.98
CA ILE A 128 -7.65 -22.21 -13.66
C ILE A 128 -9.03 -22.87 -13.80
N SER A 129 -9.14 -24.10 -13.27
CA SER A 129 -10.42 -24.80 -13.22
C SER A 129 -11.43 -24.02 -12.39
N ASP A 130 -12.68 -23.92 -12.86
CA ASP A 130 -13.80 -23.27 -12.19
C ASP A 130 -13.64 -21.74 -11.96
N SER A 131 -12.65 -21.12 -12.60
CA SER A 131 -12.35 -19.69 -12.40
C SER A 131 -13.56 -18.77 -12.66
N ASN A 132 -14.36 -19.07 -13.67
CA ASN A 132 -15.53 -18.25 -14.04
C ASN A 132 -16.57 -18.21 -12.91
N ASN A 133 -16.84 -19.33 -12.23
CA ASN A 133 -17.76 -19.36 -11.10
C ASN A 133 -17.21 -18.61 -9.90
N VAL A 134 -15.91 -18.74 -9.63
CA VAL A 134 -15.23 -18.01 -8.55
C VAL A 134 -15.26 -16.49 -8.82
N ILE A 135 -15.01 -16.07 -10.03
CA ILE A 135 -15.07 -14.66 -10.44
C ILE A 135 -16.50 -14.12 -10.34
N ALA A 136 -17.49 -14.89 -10.79
CA ALA A 136 -18.90 -14.50 -10.70
C ALA A 136 -19.39 -14.40 -9.23
N ASP A 137 -18.86 -15.24 -8.33
CA ASP A 137 -19.18 -15.22 -6.90
C ASP A 137 -18.42 -14.13 -6.11
N ALA A 138 -17.32 -13.62 -6.64
CA ALA A 138 -16.46 -12.69 -5.94
C ALA A 138 -17.18 -11.45 -5.37
N PRO A 139 -18.16 -10.81 -6.05
CA PRO A 139 -18.91 -9.69 -5.49
C PRO A 139 -19.72 -10.01 -4.22
N ASN A 140 -20.01 -11.30 -3.98
CA ASN A 140 -20.70 -11.74 -2.76
C ASN A 140 -19.78 -11.75 -1.52
N HIS A 141 -18.51 -11.45 -1.69
CA HIS A 141 -17.50 -11.39 -0.64
C HIS A 141 -16.90 -9.97 -0.43
N PRO A 142 -17.73 -8.94 -0.21
CA PRO A 142 -17.27 -7.56 -0.15
C PRO A 142 -16.32 -7.27 1.02
N GLY A 143 -16.20 -8.16 1.99
CA GLY A 143 -15.22 -8.07 3.07
C GLY A 143 -13.80 -8.50 2.67
N ILE A 144 -13.59 -9.08 1.49
CA ILE A 144 -12.25 -9.32 0.95
C ILE A 144 -11.79 -8.04 0.24
N ARG A 145 -10.59 -7.59 0.53
CA ARG A 145 -9.92 -6.49 -0.18
C ARG A 145 -8.53 -6.94 -0.58
N MET A 146 -8.13 -6.64 -1.79
CA MET A 146 -6.83 -7.05 -2.29
C MET A 146 -6.07 -5.87 -2.92
N VAL A 147 -4.78 -5.83 -2.67
CA VAL A 147 -3.85 -4.96 -3.38
C VAL A 147 -2.73 -5.81 -3.97
N THR A 148 -2.43 -5.59 -5.23
CA THR A 148 -1.26 -6.17 -5.89
C THR A 148 -0.19 -5.10 -5.99
N ILE A 149 0.96 -5.36 -5.36
CA ILE A 149 2.12 -4.49 -5.43
C ILE A 149 2.78 -4.66 -6.79
N LYS A 150 3.02 -3.56 -7.47
CA LYS A 150 3.74 -3.55 -8.74
C LYS A 150 5.18 -3.99 -8.54
N PRO A 151 5.64 -5.03 -9.22
CA PRO A 151 7.02 -5.49 -9.12
C PRO A 151 8.01 -4.37 -9.45
N THR A 152 8.97 -4.14 -8.56
CA THR A 152 9.99 -3.10 -8.70
C THR A 152 11.29 -3.59 -8.10
N VAL A 153 12.41 -3.32 -8.79
CA VAL A 153 13.76 -3.60 -8.29
C VAL A 153 14.32 -2.37 -7.62
N LYS A 154 14.70 -2.49 -6.35
CA LYS A 154 15.37 -1.43 -5.58
C LYS A 154 16.48 -2.03 -4.74
N LEU A 155 17.55 -1.26 -4.57
CA LEU A 155 18.72 -1.66 -3.78
C LEU A 155 18.70 -1.11 -2.35
N SER A 156 17.69 -0.33 -2.05
CA SER A 156 17.47 0.27 -0.73
C SER A 156 15.99 0.21 -0.37
N PRO A 157 15.66 0.24 0.93
CA PRO A 157 14.28 0.33 1.40
C PRO A 157 13.53 1.48 0.75
N GLN A 158 12.27 1.28 0.43
CA GLN A 158 11.40 2.30 -0.17
C GLN A 158 10.25 2.60 0.76
N GLU A 159 9.91 3.87 0.90
CA GLU A 159 8.75 4.33 1.68
C GLU A 159 7.42 4.10 0.95
N TYR A 160 7.47 3.91 -0.35
CA TYR A 160 6.29 3.81 -1.21
C TYR A 160 6.39 2.58 -2.12
N ALA A 161 5.30 1.81 -2.14
CA ALA A 161 5.08 0.75 -3.12
C ALA A 161 3.86 1.11 -3.96
N GLU A 162 3.92 0.90 -5.28
CA GLU A 162 2.78 1.12 -6.16
C GLU A 162 1.77 -0.03 -6.05
N GLY A 163 0.51 0.33 -5.88
CA GLY A 163 -0.62 -0.58 -5.79
C GLY A 163 -1.84 0.15 -5.27
N SER A 164 -3.03 -0.36 -5.50
CA SER A 164 -4.28 0.19 -4.96
C SER A 164 -5.18 -0.92 -4.47
N TRP A 165 -5.84 -0.69 -3.35
CA TRP A 165 -6.79 -1.63 -2.81
C TRP A 165 -8.02 -1.76 -3.71
N GLN A 166 -8.43 -2.98 -3.98
CA GLN A 166 -9.52 -3.32 -4.86
C GLN A 166 -10.57 -4.14 -4.12
N GLN A 167 -11.84 -3.87 -4.43
CA GLN A 167 -12.95 -4.74 -4.06
C GLN A 167 -13.05 -5.92 -5.05
N PRO A 168 -13.58 -7.07 -4.62
CA PRO A 168 -13.69 -8.26 -5.45
C PRO A 168 -14.90 -8.17 -6.39
N THR A 169 -14.88 -7.21 -7.32
CA THR A 169 -15.89 -7.10 -8.38
C THR A 169 -15.59 -8.10 -9.49
N THR A 170 -16.56 -8.36 -10.37
CA THR A 170 -16.35 -9.19 -11.57
C THR A 170 -15.31 -8.61 -12.52
N GLU A 171 -15.03 -7.32 -12.46
CA GLU A 171 -13.99 -6.64 -13.24
C GLU A 171 -12.59 -6.80 -12.61
N ASN A 172 -12.50 -6.71 -11.30
CA ASN A 172 -11.23 -6.72 -10.57
C ASN A 172 -10.75 -8.14 -10.24
N ALA A 173 -11.67 -9.01 -9.81
CA ALA A 173 -11.37 -10.36 -9.35
C ALA A 173 -10.56 -11.20 -10.36
N PRO A 174 -10.80 -11.12 -11.67
CA PRO A 174 -10.00 -11.86 -12.66
C PRO A 174 -8.49 -11.65 -12.52
N LYS A 175 -8.07 -10.46 -12.08
CA LYS A 175 -6.67 -10.05 -11.96
C LYS A 175 -6.04 -10.37 -10.62
N PHE A 176 -6.84 -10.78 -9.62
CA PHE A 176 -6.31 -11.11 -8.29
C PHE A 176 -5.51 -12.41 -8.34
N SER A 177 -4.45 -12.49 -7.54
CA SER A 177 -3.75 -13.74 -7.33
C SER A 177 -4.73 -14.84 -6.91
N ALA A 178 -4.78 -15.92 -7.65
CA ALA A 178 -5.67 -17.05 -7.36
C ALA A 178 -5.37 -17.67 -5.99
N ALA A 179 -4.09 -17.91 -5.71
CA ALA A 179 -3.66 -18.46 -4.44
C ALA A 179 -4.05 -17.56 -3.26
N ALA A 180 -3.77 -16.25 -3.38
CA ALA A 180 -4.09 -15.27 -2.34
C ALA A 180 -5.60 -15.07 -2.16
N TYR A 181 -6.37 -15.07 -3.26
CA TYR A 181 -7.83 -14.93 -3.18
C TYR A 181 -8.50 -16.13 -2.51
N HIS A 182 -8.14 -17.36 -2.89
CA HIS A 182 -8.68 -18.56 -2.26
C HIS A 182 -8.29 -18.66 -0.78
N TYR A 183 -7.07 -18.23 -0.44
CA TYR A 183 -6.65 -18.12 0.95
C TYR A 183 -7.55 -17.12 1.71
N ALA A 184 -7.73 -15.91 1.17
CA ALA A 184 -8.59 -14.89 1.78
C ALA A 184 -10.05 -15.37 1.93
N LEU A 185 -10.59 -16.03 0.91
CA LEU A 185 -11.94 -16.58 0.93
C LEU A 185 -12.11 -17.63 2.01
N THR A 186 -11.11 -18.52 2.17
CA THR A 186 -11.12 -19.55 3.23
C THR A 186 -11.06 -18.90 4.61
N LEU A 187 -10.20 -17.90 4.80
CA LEU A 187 -10.11 -17.18 6.08
C LEU A 187 -11.39 -16.43 6.40
N GLN A 188 -11.98 -15.71 5.42
CA GLN A 188 -13.22 -14.97 5.64
C GLN A 188 -14.37 -15.91 6.06
N ARG A 189 -14.50 -17.06 5.39
CA ARG A 189 -15.51 -18.06 5.71
C ARG A 189 -15.32 -18.67 7.09
N THR A 190 -14.06 -18.84 7.51
CA THR A 190 -13.73 -19.45 8.80
C THR A 190 -13.84 -18.46 9.96
N LEU A 191 -13.30 -17.25 9.77
CA LEU A 191 -13.20 -16.25 10.84
C LEU A 191 -14.42 -15.33 10.90
N GLN A 192 -15.20 -15.24 9.81
CA GLN A 192 -16.35 -14.33 9.67
C GLN A 192 -15.99 -12.86 9.93
N ILE A 193 -14.85 -12.43 9.42
CA ILE A 193 -14.33 -11.05 9.51
C ILE A 193 -13.79 -10.59 8.15
N PRO A 194 -13.58 -9.27 7.94
CA PRO A 194 -12.91 -8.77 6.76
C PRO A 194 -11.47 -9.28 6.64
N ILE A 195 -11.03 -9.52 5.40
CA ILE A 195 -9.68 -9.99 5.08
C ILE A 195 -9.06 -9.07 4.05
N GLY A 196 -7.95 -8.45 4.41
CA GLY A 196 -7.09 -7.70 3.50
C GLY A 196 -5.91 -8.55 3.04
N VAL A 197 -5.62 -8.54 1.75
CA VAL A 197 -4.47 -9.26 1.19
C VAL A 197 -3.60 -8.32 0.38
N ILE A 198 -2.33 -8.29 0.75
CA ILE A 198 -1.27 -7.58 0.03
C ILE A 198 -0.50 -8.63 -0.77
N THR A 199 -0.71 -8.68 -2.08
CA THR A 199 0.01 -9.61 -2.95
C THR A 199 1.29 -8.95 -3.45
N CYS A 200 2.41 -9.59 -3.17
CA CYS A 200 3.71 -9.17 -3.61
C CYS A 200 4.44 -10.36 -4.25
N ALA A 201 4.45 -10.42 -5.57
CA ALA A 201 4.95 -11.59 -6.28
C ALA A 201 5.66 -11.20 -7.57
N TRP A 202 6.68 -11.98 -7.95
CA TRP A 202 7.41 -11.83 -9.19
C TRP A 202 7.77 -13.22 -9.76
N GLY A 203 7.18 -13.53 -10.93
CA GLY A 203 7.43 -14.81 -11.61
C GLY A 203 8.91 -14.99 -11.96
N GLY A 204 9.44 -16.16 -11.69
CA GLY A 204 10.85 -16.46 -11.94
C GLY A 204 11.84 -15.88 -10.92
N SER A 205 11.38 -15.15 -9.90
CA SER A 205 12.28 -14.64 -8.87
C SER A 205 12.86 -15.77 -8.02
N ARG A 206 14.13 -15.62 -7.62
CA ARG A 206 14.80 -16.48 -6.65
C ARG A 206 14.53 -15.95 -5.24
N VAL A 207 14.64 -16.83 -4.23
CA VAL A 207 14.39 -16.45 -2.83
C VAL A 207 15.36 -15.37 -2.35
N GLU A 208 16.57 -15.37 -2.84
CA GLU A 208 17.62 -14.40 -2.52
C GLU A 208 17.18 -12.96 -2.87
N GLY A 209 16.37 -12.80 -3.92
CA GLY A 209 15.83 -11.49 -4.30
C GLY A 209 14.81 -10.90 -3.32
N TRP A 210 14.37 -11.70 -2.33
CA TRP A 210 13.40 -11.29 -1.30
C TRP A 210 14.04 -11.04 0.07
N LEU A 211 15.36 -11.28 0.18
CA LEU A 211 16.10 -11.11 1.42
C LEU A 211 16.81 -9.77 1.47
N PRO A 212 16.87 -9.11 2.62
CA PRO A 212 17.72 -7.95 2.83
C PRO A 212 19.18 -8.26 2.55
N LYS A 213 19.93 -7.28 2.03
CA LYS A 213 21.34 -7.44 1.69
C LYS A 213 22.17 -7.94 2.88
N GLU A 214 21.88 -7.45 4.07
CA GLU A 214 22.56 -7.81 5.31
C GLU A 214 22.37 -9.31 5.64
N ILE A 215 21.19 -9.84 5.36
CA ILE A 215 20.88 -11.26 5.52
C ILE A 215 21.60 -12.08 4.45
N LEU A 216 21.55 -11.64 3.19
CA LEU A 216 22.25 -12.32 2.10
C LEU A 216 23.75 -12.46 2.36
N GLN A 217 24.38 -11.43 2.92
CA GLN A 217 25.81 -11.44 3.25
C GLN A 217 26.20 -12.50 4.29
N THR A 218 25.27 -13.08 5.01
CA THR A 218 25.53 -14.18 5.96
C THR A 218 25.68 -15.54 5.26
N TYR A 219 25.20 -15.66 4.02
CA TYR A 219 25.31 -16.88 3.21
C TYR A 219 26.62 -16.86 2.40
N LYS A 220 27.55 -17.74 2.77
CA LYS A 220 28.91 -17.75 2.18
C LYS A 220 28.95 -18.30 0.74
N ASP A 221 27.92 -19.07 0.38
CA ASP A 221 27.85 -19.77 -0.92
C ASP A 221 27.11 -18.93 -1.98
N GLU A 222 26.63 -17.74 -1.61
CA GLU A 222 25.93 -16.84 -2.54
C GLU A 222 26.90 -15.86 -3.19
N ASP A 223 26.89 -15.80 -4.52
CA ASP A 223 27.63 -14.80 -5.28
C ASP A 223 26.88 -13.46 -5.30
N LEU A 224 27.30 -12.58 -4.41
CA LEU A 224 26.70 -11.24 -4.27
C LEU A 224 27.23 -10.21 -5.26
N THR A 225 28.17 -10.58 -6.15
CA THR A 225 28.78 -9.66 -7.14
C THR A 225 27.75 -9.16 -8.16
N LEU A 226 26.67 -9.90 -8.34
CA LEU A 226 25.58 -9.55 -9.27
C LEU A 226 24.50 -8.66 -8.64
N ILE A 227 24.52 -8.45 -7.31
CA ILE A 227 23.56 -7.59 -6.64
C ILE A 227 23.77 -6.14 -7.10
N GLY A 228 22.76 -5.60 -7.76
CA GLY A 228 22.81 -4.24 -8.30
C GLY A 228 23.32 -4.15 -9.74
N SER A 229 23.62 -5.27 -10.40
CA SER A 229 23.80 -5.29 -11.85
C SER A 229 22.41 -5.30 -12.54
N ASP A 230 22.32 -4.72 -13.75
CA ASP A 230 21.11 -4.74 -14.59
C ASP A 230 20.59 -6.15 -14.93
N LYS A 231 21.35 -7.19 -14.55
CA LYS A 231 21.09 -8.59 -14.88
C LYS A 231 20.35 -9.38 -13.80
N THR A 232 20.22 -8.82 -12.58
CA THR A 232 19.57 -9.54 -11.47
C THR A 232 18.48 -8.67 -10.86
N PRO A 233 17.20 -8.91 -11.13
CA PRO A 233 16.12 -8.23 -10.44
C PRO A 233 16.13 -8.65 -8.97
N VAL A 234 16.50 -7.74 -8.09
CA VAL A 234 16.38 -7.92 -6.64
C VAL A 234 15.10 -7.21 -6.22
N CYS A 235 14.07 -7.97 -5.90
CA CYS A 235 12.84 -7.44 -5.30
C CYS A 235 13.05 -7.41 -3.78
N LEU A 236 13.48 -6.26 -3.25
CA LEU A 236 13.59 -6.06 -1.82
C LEU A 236 12.31 -5.40 -1.32
N LEU A 237 11.41 -6.20 -0.76
CA LEU A 237 10.39 -5.70 0.16
C LEU A 237 11.04 -5.58 1.54
N TYR A 238 11.48 -4.39 1.86
CA TYR A 238 11.92 -4.06 3.20
C TYR A 238 10.78 -3.31 3.90
N THR A 239 10.16 -3.95 4.86
CA THR A 239 9.38 -3.26 5.87
C THR A 239 10.32 -2.98 7.04
N SER A 240 10.65 -1.71 7.28
CA SER A 240 11.27 -1.34 8.56
C SER A 240 10.27 -1.61 9.67
N ASP A 241 10.71 -2.33 10.69
CA ASP A 241 9.98 -2.53 11.95
C ASP A 241 9.62 -1.20 12.61
#